data_4e650813041feef2f51b4aeacf1189d3
#
_entry.id   4e650813041feef2f51b4aeacf1189d3
#
_cell.length_a   1.000
_cell.length_b   1.000
_cell.length_c   1.000
_cell.angle_alpha   90.00
_cell.angle_beta   90.00
_cell.angle_gamma   90.00
#
_symmetry.space_group_name_H-M   'P 1'
#
loop_
_entity.id
_entity.type
_entity.pdbx_description
1 polymer ?
#
loop_
_entity_poly.entity_id
_entity_poly.type
_entity_poly.pdbx_seq_one_letter_code
_entity_poly.pdbx_strand_id
1 'polypeptide(L)'
;MFSGIVQSLGTIISISEAGEIVTLEVQATEDFTKDLKVGDSVAVDGVCLTLTKSESDRMFFDAVPETLSKTLIKSYTKGTKVNLEPSLKFNDSVGGHIVSGHIHTTGHVNQVEIHGDAKDIVIDAGADWGKFLFEKGYIGINGCSITLGEITEGRFIVHLIPETLRATNLDNLVYGSQVNLEFDQSLSLIHISEPT
;
A
#
# COMPACT_ATOMS: atom_id res chain seq x y z
N MET A 1 -11.99 -3.29 3.18
CA MET A 1 -11.88 -2.76 1.80
C MET A 1 -11.59 -1.27 1.87
N PHE A 2 -10.82 -0.76 0.91
CA PHE A 2 -10.27 0.60 0.87
C PHE A 2 -10.48 1.19 -0.52
N SER A 3 -10.26 2.49 -0.68
CA SER A 3 -10.37 3.19 -1.97
C SER A 3 -9.03 3.40 -2.67
N GLY A 4 -7.93 3.15 -1.97
CA GLY A 4 -6.58 3.47 -2.43
C GLY A 4 -6.26 4.97 -2.37
N ILE A 5 -7.02 5.74 -1.59
CA ILE A 5 -6.75 7.15 -1.33
C ILE A 5 -6.19 7.29 0.08
N VAL A 6 -4.91 7.53 0.15
CA VAL A 6 -4.20 7.70 1.43
C VAL A 6 -4.74 8.93 2.17
N GLN A 7 -5.13 8.73 3.44
CA GLN A 7 -5.74 9.77 4.27
C GLN A 7 -4.72 10.44 5.20
N SER A 8 -3.66 9.72 5.58
CA SER A 8 -2.62 10.23 6.47
C SER A 8 -1.30 9.50 6.28
N LEU A 9 -0.21 10.16 6.63
CA LEU A 9 1.08 9.51 6.83
C LEU A 9 1.25 9.17 8.31
N GLY A 10 1.53 7.90 8.57
CA GLY A 10 1.92 7.41 9.89
C GLY A 10 3.43 7.28 10.04
N THR A 11 3.86 7.06 11.27
CA THR A 11 5.27 6.77 11.61
C THR A 11 5.32 5.54 12.50
N ILE A 12 6.13 4.56 12.16
CA ILE A 12 6.41 3.41 13.03
C ILE A 12 7.18 3.90 14.27
N ILE A 13 6.60 3.73 15.45
CA ILE A 13 7.20 4.13 16.74
C ILE A 13 7.96 2.98 17.37
N SER A 14 7.37 1.79 17.35
CA SER A 14 8.01 0.58 17.84
C SER A 14 7.49 -0.65 17.10
N ILE A 15 8.30 -1.70 17.12
CA ILE A 15 7.98 -3.02 16.62
C ILE A 15 8.39 -4.00 17.71
N SER A 16 7.47 -4.86 18.12
CA SER A 16 7.74 -5.89 19.12
C SER A 16 7.33 -7.26 18.60
N GLU A 17 8.08 -8.28 18.97
CA GLU A 17 7.83 -9.66 18.57
C GLU A 17 7.42 -10.48 19.79
N ALA A 18 6.32 -11.21 19.67
CA ALA A 18 5.82 -12.14 20.67
C ALA A 18 5.52 -13.48 19.99
N GLY A 19 6.46 -14.40 20.05
CA GLY A 19 6.41 -15.64 19.29
C GLY A 19 6.48 -15.37 17.79
N GLU A 20 5.47 -15.77 17.03
CA GLU A 20 5.39 -15.57 15.59
C GLU A 20 4.63 -14.28 15.20
N ILE A 21 4.08 -13.57 16.17
CA ILE A 21 3.30 -12.35 15.94
C ILE A 21 4.20 -11.13 16.11
N VAL A 22 4.10 -10.21 15.18
CA VAL A 22 4.76 -8.90 15.22
C VAL A 22 3.70 -7.84 15.50
N THR A 23 3.86 -7.09 16.58
CA THR A 23 3.02 -5.94 16.91
C THR A 23 3.70 -4.66 16.45
N LEU A 24 2.98 -3.88 15.62
CA LEU A 24 3.38 -2.55 15.17
C LEU A 24 2.71 -1.49 16.03
N GLU A 25 3.48 -0.53 16.53
CA GLU A 25 2.98 0.73 17.08
C GLU A 25 3.15 1.83 16.04
N VAL A 26 2.05 2.40 15.59
CA VAL A 26 2.01 3.44 14.54
C VAL A 26 1.43 4.72 15.11
N GLN A 27 2.16 5.81 14.99
CA GLN A 27 1.68 7.15 15.32
C GLN A 27 1.11 7.81 14.06
N ALA A 28 -0.05 8.45 14.20
CA ALA A 28 -0.69 9.27 13.17
C ALA A 28 -1.17 10.59 13.79
N THR A 29 -1.88 11.41 13.02
CA THR A 29 -2.52 12.62 13.57
C THR A 29 -3.73 12.24 14.40
N GLU A 30 -4.05 13.02 15.45
CA GLU A 30 -5.28 12.81 16.24
C GLU A 30 -6.53 12.88 15.37
N ASP A 31 -6.53 13.70 14.32
CA ASP A 31 -7.65 13.80 13.38
C ASP A 31 -7.90 12.48 12.65
N PHE A 32 -6.85 11.73 12.32
CA PHE A 32 -6.97 10.40 11.72
C PHE A 32 -7.47 9.35 12.71
N THR A 33 -7.01 9.39 13.95
CA THR A 33 -7.27 8.32 14.95
C THR A 33 -8.59 8.48 15.69
N LYS A 34 -9.16 9.69 15.78
CA LYS A 34 -10.30 10.04 16.64
C LYS A 34 -11.56 9.20 16.43
N ASP A 35 -11.81 8.78 15.19
CA ASP A 35 -13.02 8.02 14.80
C ASP A 35 -12.79 6.52 14.72
N LEU A 36 -11.54 6.05 14.89
CA LEU A 36 -11.17 4.64 14.84
C LEU A 36 -11.48 3.93 16.17
N LYS A 37 -11.95 2.70 16.06
CA LYS A 37 -12.26 1.83 17.21
C LYS A 37 -11.46 0.54 17.12
N VAL A 38 -11.14 -0.05 18.26
CA VAL A 38 -10.58 -1.40 18.33
C VAL A 38 -11.48 -2.36 17.56
N GLY A 39 -10.88 -3.13 16.66
CA GLY A 39 -11.56 -4.01 15.71
C GLY A 39 -11.72 -3.41 14.30
N ASP A 40 -11.53 -2.10 14.12
CA ASP A 40 -11.56 -1.50 12.79
C ASP A 40 -10.34 -1.94 11.96
N SER A 41 -10.55 -2.01 10.65
CA SER A 41 -9.46 -2.27 9.70
C SER A 41 -8.85 -0.96 9.22
N VAL A 42 -7.51 -0.91 9.22
CA VAL A 42 -6.72 0.18 8.65
C VAL A 42 -5.72 -0.41 7.66
N ALA A 43 -5.61 0.17 6.48
CA ALA A 43 -4.52 -0.14 5.57
C ALA A 43 -3.25 0.59 6.02
N VAL A 44 -2.19 -0.16 6.29
CA VAL A 44 -0.84 0.34 6.60
C VAL A 44 0.06 -0.05 5.43
N ASP A 45 0.49 0.92 4.62
CA ASP A 45 1.13 0.68 3.33
C ASP A 45 0.38 -0.36 2.48
N GLY A 46 -0.95 -0.26 2.45
CA GLY A 46 -1.83 -1.16 1.71
C GLY A 46 -2.11 -2.49 2.41
N VAL A 47 -1.45 -2.80 3.51
CA VAL A 47 -1.71 -4.02 4.27
C VAL A 47 -2.91 -3.81 5.19
N CYS A 48 -3.99 -4.57 4.99
CA CYS A 48 -5.16 -4.56 5.86
C CYS A 48 -4.80 -5.15 7.23
N LEU A 49 -4.74 -4.31 8.26
CA LEU A 49 -4.48 -4.71 9.63
C LEU A 49 -5.65 -4.32 10.53
N THR A 50 -5.92 -5.16 11.52
CA THR A 50 -6.96 -4.88 12.53
C THR A 50 -6.37 -4.10 13.68
N LEU A 51 -7.01 -2.99 14.04
CA LEU A 51 -6.65 -2.16 15.19
C LEU A 51 -6.90 -2.95 16.48
N THR A 52 -5.83 -3.32 17.19
CA THR A 52 -5.92 -4.09 18.45
C THR A 52 -5.97 -3.19 19.68
N LYS A 53 -5.39 -1.98 19.60
CA LYS A 53 -5.38 -0.98 20.66
C LYS A 53 -5.22 0.42 20.04
N SER A 54 -5.87 1.42 20.66
CA SER A 54 -5.74 2.84 20.29
C SER A 54 -5.49 3.68 21.54
N GLU A 55 -4.50 4.57 21.49
CA GLU A 55 -4.14 5.50 22.57
C GLU A 55 -3.84 6.88 21.99
N SER A 56 -4.82 7.78 22.04
CA SER A 56 -4.69 9.14 21.47
C SER A 56 -4.27 9.10 20.00
N ASP A 57 -3.01 9.46 19.69
CA ASP A 57 -2.41 9.49 18.36
C ASP A 57 -1.70 8.18 17.96
N ARG A 58 -1.83 7.11 18.76
CA ARG A 58 -1.13 5.83 18.56
C ARG A 58 -2.09 4.68 18.32
N MET A 59 -1.76 3.87 17.36
CA MET A 59 -2.48 2.68 16.94
C MET A 59 -1.57 1.46 17.04
N PHE A 60 -2.13 0.31 17.44
CA PHE A 60 -1.41 -0.96 17.56
C PHE A 60 -2.06 -2.00 16.67
N PHE A 61 -1.24 -2.73 15.93
CA PHE A 61 -1.66 -3.75 14.97
C PHE A 61 -0.81 -4.99 15.12
N ASP A 62 -1.44 -6.16 15.01
CA ASP A 62 -0.75 -7.45 15.04
C ASP A 62 -0.66 -8.03 13.62
N ALA A 63 0.55 -8.39 13.22
CA ALA A 63 0.83 -9.05 11.94
C ALA A 63 1.24 -10.51 12.17
N VAL A 64 0.54 -11.42 11.49
CA VAL A 64 0.78 -12.87 11.53
C VAL A 64 1.84 -13.30 10.51
N PRO A 65 2.43 -14.52 10.62
CA PRO A 65 3.51 -14.97 9.73
C PRO A 65 3.20 -14.86 8.24
N GLU A 66 1.96 -15.14 7.83
CA GLU A 66 1.56 -15.01 6.43
C GLU A 66 1.67 -13.57 5.94
N THR A 67 1.17 -12.61 6.71
CA THR A 67 1.29 -11.18 6.41
C THR A 67 2.76 -10.76 6.33
N LEU A 68 3.57 -11.21 7.29
CA LEU A 68 5.00 -10.91 7.34
C LEU A 68 5.77 -11.48 6.14
N SER A 69 5.33 -12.60 5.59
CA SER A 69 6.00 -13.25 4.45
C SER A 69 5.74 -12.57 3.11
N LYS A 70 4.62 -11.87 2.97
CA LYS A 70 4.15 -11.28 1.71
C LYS A 70 4.31 -9.76 1.64
N THR A 71 4.67 -9.13 2.75
CA THR A 71 4.68 -7.66 2.86
C THR A 71 6.00 -7.13 3.39
N LEU A 72 6.17 -5.81 3.32
CA LEU A 72 7.34 -5.11 3.83
C LEU A 72 7.36 -4.94 5.36
N ILE A 73 6.35 -5.41 6.09
CA ILE A 73 6.25 -5.20 7.56
C ILE A 73 7.51 -5.65 8.28
N LYS A 74 8.13 -6.77 7.86
CA LYS A 74 9.40 -7.25 8.46
C LYS A 74 10.57 -6.29 8.30
N SER A 75 10.55 -5.45 7.27
CA SER A 75 11.62 -4.50 6.97
C SER A 75 11.46 -3.16 7.67
N TYR A 76 10.31 -2.93 8.30
CA TYR A 76 10.05 -1.67 8.99
C TYR A 76 10.96 -1.52 10.20
N THR A 77 11.31 -0.29 10.46
CA THR A 77 12.09 0.11 11.62
C THR A 77 11.45 1.34 12.27
N LYS A 78 11.86 1.67 13.49
CA LYS A 78 11.44 2.92 14.12
C LYS A 78 11.76 4.11 13.22
N GLY A 79 10.75 4.96 12.97
CA GLY A 79 10.85 6.12 12.09
C GLY A 79 10.39 5.88 10.65
N THR A 80 10.15 4.61 10.24
CA THR A 80 9.57 4.33 8.92
C THR A 80 8.25 5.05 8.75
N LYS A 81 8.09 5.75 7.63
CA LYS A 81 6.84 6.41 7.23
C LYS A 81 5.97 5.45 6.47
N VAL A 82 4.71 5.36 6.83
CA VAL A 82 3.72 4.47 6.23
C VAL A 82 2.47 5.23 5.79
N ASN A 83 1.89 4.84 4.67
CA ASN A 83 0.60 5.34 4.21
C ASN A 83 -0.53 4.74 5.05
N LEU A 84 -1.51 5.54 5.41
CA LEU A 84 -2.65 5.12 6.21
C LEU A 84 -3.97 5.44 5.52
N GLU A 85 -4.88 4.46 5.49
CA GLU A 85 -6.25 4.63 5.04
C GLU A 85 -7.18 3.81 5.95
N PRO A 86 -8.25 4.40 6.53
CA PRO A 86 -9.27 3.64 7.26
C PRO A 86 -10.15 2.88 6.27
N SER A 87 -10.75 1.77 6.70
CA SER A 87 -11.67 1.03 5.84
C SER A 87 -12.87 1.89 5.43
N LEU A 88 -13.32 1.69 4.17
CA LEU A 88 -14.51 2.35 3.62
C LEU A 88 -15.74 2.04 4.47
N LYS A 89 -16.53 3.06 4.72
CA LYS A 89 -17.88 2.95 5.29
C LYS A 89 -18.91 2.85 4.17
N PHE A 90 -20.11 2.38 4.51
CA PHE A 90 -21.20 2.37 3.55
C PHE A 90 -21.55 3.82 3.15
N ASN A 91 -21.67 4.10 1.86
CA ASN A 91 -21.85 5.39 1.22
C ASN A 91 -20.58 6.28 1.07
N ASP A 92 -19.39 5.80 1.41
CA ASP A 92 -18.16 6.54 1.09
C ASP A 92 -17.92 6.55 -0.43
N SER A 93 -17.27 7.59 -0.91
CA SER A 93 -16.85 7.70 -2.31
C SER A 93 -15.59 6.87 -2.54
N VAL A 94 -15.53 6.13 -3.65
CA VAL A 94 -14.31 5.45 -4.11
C VAL A 94 -13.57 6.37 -5.07
N GLY A 95 -12.59 7.12 -4.56
CA GLY A 95 -11.82 8.09 -5.35
C GLY A 95 -10.74 7.46 -6.25
N GLY A 96 -10.27 6.25 -5.91
CA GLY A 96 -9.32 5.45 -6.69
C GLY A 96 -9.99 4.22 -7.30
N HIS A 97 -9.55 3.03 -6.89
CA HIS A 97 -10.20 1.75 -7.21
C HIS A 97 -10.43 0.95 -5.91
N ILE A 98 -11.19 -0.14 -5.99
CA ILE A 98 -11.42 -0.99 -4.81
C ILE A 98 -10.14 -1.77 -4.50
N VAL A 99 -9.56 -1.49 -3.32
CA VAL A 99 -8.38 -2.14 -2.77
C VAL A 99 -8.81 -3.00 -1.59
N SER A 100 -8.39 -4.26 -1.56
CA SER A 100 -8.77 -5.19 -0.49
C SER A 100 -7.89 -5.05 0.76
N GLY A 101 -6.66 -4.59 0.57
CA GLY A 101 -5.61 -4.59 1.58
C GLY A 101 -4.86 -5.92 1.67
N HIS A 102 -4.98 -6.78 0.66
CA HIS A 102 -4.30 -8.07 0.58
C HIS A 102 -3.17 -8.01 -0.43
N ILE A 103 -1.97 -7.79 0.08
CA ILE A 103 -0.77 -7.67 -0.75
C ILE A 103 -0.48 -8.99 -1.46
N HIS A 104 -0.27 -8.91 -2.77
CA HIS A 104 0.06 -10.07 -3.59
C HIS A 104 1.56 -10.33 -3.61
N THR A 105 2.37 -9.27 -3.71
CA THR A 105 3.84 -9.34 -3.77
C THR A 105 4.46 -7.99 -3.37
N THR A 106 5.78 -7.97 -3.32
CA THR A 106 6.55 -6.73 -3.23
C THR A 106 7.23 -6.46 -4.57
N GLY A 107 7.31 -5.17 -4.94
CA GLY A 107 8.04 -4.72 -6.14
C GLY A 107 9.30 -3.96 -5.77
N HIS A 108 10.21 -3.83 -6.74
CA HIS A 108 11.45 -3.09 -6.61
C HIS A 108 11.46 -1.87 -7.52
N VAL A 109 11.83 -0.71 -7.00
CA VAL A 109 12.02 0.50 -7.80
C VAL A 109 13.32 0.38 -8.61
N ASN A 110 13.18 0.35 -9.94
CA ASN A 110 14.31 0.22 -10.87
C ASN A 110 14.79 1.57 -11.43
N GLN A 111 13.94 2.57 -11.43
CA GLN A 111 14.28 3.91 -11.93
C GLN A 111 13.36 4.96 -11.34
N VAL A 112 13.88 6.14 -11.12
CA VAL A 112 13.13 7.34 -10.73
C VAL A 112 13.60 8.49 -11.60
N GLU A 113 12.67 9.12 -12.31
CA GLU A 113 12.90 10.34 -13.07
C GLU A 113 12.07 11.48 -12.50
N ILE A 114 12.69 12.64 -12.34
CA ILE A 114 12.04 13.83 -11.77
C ILE A 114 11.70 14.80 -12.89
N HIS A 115 10.44 15.20 -12.97
CA HIS A 115 9.92 16.14 -13.96
C HIS A 115 9.25 17.33 -13.26
N GLY A 116 10.06 18.32 -12.87
CA GLY A 116 9.59 19.43 -12.00
C GLY A 116 9.12 18.90 -10.67
N ASP A 117 7.83 19.09 -10.33
CA ASP A 117 7.21 18.61 -9.09
C ASP A 117 6.57 17.22 -9.24
N ALA A 118 6.72 16.55 -10.39
CA ALA A 118 6.22 15.21 -10.66
C ALA A 118 7.35 14.18 -10.73
N LYS A 119 7.05 12.89 -10.60
CA LYS A 119 8.01 11.80 -10.74
C LYS A 119 7.45 10.67 -11.59
N ASP A 120 8.29 10.13 -12.46
CA ASP A 120 8.07 8.86 -13.12
C ASP A 120 8.89 7.79 -12.41
N ILE A 121 8.24 6.68 -12.05
CA ILE A 121 8.88 5.59 -11.33
C ILE A 121 8.66 4.29 -12.10
N VAL A 122 9.76 3.59 -12.41
CA VAL A 122 9.73 2.23 -12.97
C VAL A 122 9.81 1.24 -11.81
N ILE A 123 8.82 0.35 -11.72
CA ILE A 123 8.73 -0.68 -10.70
C ILE A 123 8.75 -2.05 -11.36
N ASP A 124 9.53 -2.97 -10.83
CA ASP A 124 9.61 -4.37 -11.23
C ASP A 124 8.81 -5.23 -10.23
N ALA A 125 7.71 -5.83 -10.68
CA ALA A 125 6.92 -6.77 -9.90
C ALA A 125 7.36 -8.23 -10.10
N GLY A 126 8.27 -8.48 -11.03
CA GLY A 126 8.67 -9.81 -11.49
C GLY A 126 7.81 -10.33 -12.65
N ALA A 127 8.43 -11.13 -13.52
CA ALA A 127 7.81 -11.63 -14.76
C ALA A 127 6.51 -12.42 -14.52
N ASP A 128 6.42 -13.18 -13.43
CA ASP A 128 5.23 -13.99 -13.09
C ASP A 128 3.98 -13.15 -12.88
N TRP A 129 4.14 -11.87 -12.50
CA TRP A 129 3.06 -10.93 -12.24
C TRP A 129 2.67 -10.10 -13.47
N GLY A 130 3.45 -10.14 -14.55
CA GLY A 130 3.20 -9.38 -15.78
C GLY A 130 1.79 -9.60 -16.36
N LYS A 131 1.23 -10.80 -16.23
CA LYS A 131 -0.12 -11.16 -16.68
C LYS A 131 -1.26 -10.44 -15.95
N PHE A 132 -0.99 -9.82 -14.80
CA PHE A 132 -1.97 -9.05 -14.02
C PHE A 132 -1.82 -7.54 -14.21
N LEU A 133 -0.90 -7.11 -15.06
CA LEU A 133 -0.64 -5.71 -15.34
C LEU A 133 -1.28 -5.33 -16.69
N PHE A 134 -2.00 -4.21 -16.73
CA PHE A 134 -2.64 -3.70 -17.94
C PHE A 134 -2.42 -2.20 -18.02
N GLU A 135 -1.95 -1.72 -19.16
CA GLU A 135 -1.82 -0.29 -19.40
C GLU A 135 -3.15 0.44 -19.19
N LYS A 136 -3.10 1.57 -18.49
CA LYS A 136 -4.26 2.35 -18.05
C LYS A 136 -5.17 1.64 -17.01
N GLY A 137 -4.83 0.42 -16.58
CA GLY A 137 -5.42 -0.20 -15.40
C GLY A 137 -4.91 0.40 -14.10
N TYR A 138 -5.35 -0.15 -12.99
CA TYR A 138 -4.97 0.31 -11.66
C TYR A 138 -4.08 -0.71 -10.93
N ILE A 139 -3.26 -0.20 -10.02
CA ILE A 139 -2.49 -1.00 -9.07
C ILE A 139 -2.44 -0.27 -7.72
N GLY A 140 -2.50 -1.03 -6.63
CA GLY A 140 -2.20 -0.51 -5.28
C GLY A 140 -0.69 -0.55 -5.04
N ILE A 141 -0.06 0.60 -4.79
CA ILE A 141 1.36 0.73 -4.43
C ILE A 141 1.43 1.33 -3.02
N ASN A 142 1.91 0.56 -2.04
CA ASN A 142 1.84 0.95 -0.63
C ASN A 142 0.44 1.48 -0.26
N GLY A 143 -0.62 0.83 -0.76
CA GLY A 143 -2.01 1.21 -0.53
C GLY A 143 -2.52 2.39 -1.36
N CYS A 144 -1.68 3.05 -2.15
CA CYS A 144 -2.10 4.14 -3.03
C CYS A 144 -2.58 3.59 -4.37
N SER A 145 -3.78 3.97 -4.81
CA SER A 145 -4.33 3.64 -6.13
C SER A 145 -3.64 4.44 -7.21
N ILE A 146 -2.87 3.77 -8.07
CA ILE A 146 -2.11 4.40 -9.13
C ILE A 146 -2.50 3.80 -10.49
N THR A 147 -2.60 4.65 -11.51
CA THR A 147 -2.81 4.23 -12.89
C THR A 147 -1.49 3.74 -13.49
N LEU A 148 -1.52 2.58 -14.13
CA LEU A 148 -0.38 2.00 -14.83
C LEU A 148 -0.11 2.73 -16.16
N GLY A 149 1.15 3.04 -16.41
CA GLY A 149 1.66 3.49 -17.70
C GLY A 149 2.08 2.32 -18.57
N GLU A 150 3.20 2.48 -19.28
CA GLU A 150 3.79 1.45 -20.14
C GLU A 150 4.24 0.24 -19.32
N ILE A 151 4.03 -0.97 -19.86
CA ILE A 151 4.34 -2.25 -19.23
C ILE A 151 5.28 -3.06 -20.12
N THR A 152 6.34 -3.61 -19.53
CA THR A 152 7.31 -4.46 -20.22
C THR A 152 7.80 -5.57 -19.28
N GLU A 153 7.50 -6.82 -19.59
CA GLU A 153 8.03 -8.01 -18.90
C GLU A 153 7.93 -7.96 -17.35
N GLY A 154 6.76 -7.58 -16.83
CA GLY A 154 6.52 -7.48 -15.37
C GLY A 154 7.02 -6.19 -14.73
N ARG A 155 7.62 -5.29 -15.53
CA ARG A 155 7.94 -3.91 -15.14
C ARG A 155 6.87 -2.97 -15.66
N PHE A 156 6.62 -1.93 -14.89
CA PHE A 156 5.65 -0.90 -15.25
C PHE A 156 6.11 0.48 -14.81
N ILE A 157 5.65 1.49 -15.53
CA ILE A 157 5.88 2.89 -15.19
C ILE A 157 4.64 3.45 -14.51
N VAL A 158 4.85 4.27 -13.49
CA VAL A 158 3.81 5.10 -12.88
C VAL A 158 4.21 6.56 -12.90
N HIS A 159 3.23 7.42 -13.18
CA HIS A 159 3.42 8.87 -13.25
C HIS A 159 2.78 9.50 -11.99
N LEU A 160 3.61 9.94 -11.06
CA LEU A 160 3.16 10.50 -9.78
C LEU A 160 3.05 12.01 -9.87
N ILE A 161 1.84 12.51 -9.67
CA ILE A 161 1.54 13.94 -9.63
C ILE A 161 1.95 14.56 -8.29
N PRO A 162 2.17 15.88 -8.20
CA PRO A 162 2.62 16.53 -6.97
C PRO A 162 1.74 16.23 -5.76
N GLU A 163 0.43 16.14 -5.92
CA GLU A 163 -0.49 15.85 -4.81
C GLU A 163 -0.26 14.43 -4.24
N THR A 164 -0.05 13.43 -5.11
CA THR A 164 0.26 12.05 -4.67
C THR A 164 1.58 12.02 -3.90
N LEU A 165 2.60 12.71 -4.40
CA LEU A 165 3.90 12.79 -3.73
C LEU A 165 3.79 13.46 -2.35
N ARG A 166 3.03 14.56 -2.26
CA ARG A 166 2.81 15.28 -1.00
C ARG A 166 2.05 14.46 0.04
N ALA A 167 1.06 13.69 -0.39
CA ALA A 167 0.11 12.98 0.48
C ALA A 167 0.59 11.58 0.90
N THR A 168 1.63 11.02 0.26
CA THR A 168 2.04 9.63 0.43
C THR A 168 3.54 9.48 0.68
N ASN A 169 3.95 8.29 1.14
CA ASN A 169 5.37 7.95 1.27
C ASN A 169 6.05 7.65 -0.09
N LEU A 170 5.32 7.70 -1.21
CA LEU A 170 5.87 7.44 -2.53
C LEU A 170 6.89 8.51 -2.97
N ASP A 171 6.85 9.70 -2.38
CA ASP A 171 7.87 10.73 -2.60
C ASP A 171 9.27 10.31 -2.15
N ASN A 172 9.36 9.43 -1.15
CA ASN A 172 10.64 8.94 -0.61
C ASN A 172 11.26 7.80 -1.42
N LEU A 173 10.58 7.31 -2.47
CA LEU A 173 11.08 6.20 -3.27
C LEU A 173 12.30 6.61 -4.09
N VAL A 174 13.33 5.76 -4.03
CA VAL A 174 14.58 5.87 -4.78
C VAL A 174 14.91 4.53 -5.43
N TYR A 175 15.90 4.48 -6.30
CA TYR A 175 16.41 3.22 -6.87
C TYR A 175 16.69 2.21 -5.76
N GLY A 176 16.20 0.98 -5.92
CA GLY A 176 16.34 -0.11 -4.95
C GLY A 176 15.32 -0.11 -3.81
N SER A 177 14.48 0.92 -3.68
CA SER A 177 13.35 0.89 -2.73
C SER A 177 12.41 -0.27 -3.04
N GLN A 178 11.79 -0.82 -2.00
CA GLN A 178 10.73 -1.82 -2.13
C GLN A 178 9.37 -1.21 -1.84
N VAL A 179 8.32 -1.76 -2.47
CA VAL A 179 6.92 -1.37 -2.28
C VAL A 179 6.01 -2.58 -2.18
N ASN A 180 4.96 -2.50 -1.38
CA ASN A 180 3.88 -3.47 -1.37
C ASN A 180 3.02 -3.28 -2.63
N LEU A 181 2.68 -4.38 -3.32
CA LEU A 181 1.86 -4.36 -4.54
C LEU A 181 0.58 -5.17 -4.35
N GLU A 182 -0.55 -4.54 -4.66
CA GLU A 182 -1.84 -5.18 -4.79
C GLU A 182 -2.39 -4.97 -6.20
N PHE A 183 -2.59 -6.07 -6.95
CA PHE A 183 -3.16 -6.01 -8.30
C PHE A 183 -4.68 -5.89 -8.23
N ASP A 184 -5.27 -5.20 -9.20
CA ASP A 184 -6.73 -5.10 -9.30
C ASP A 184 -7.35 -6.47 -9.56
N GLN A 185 -8.09 -6.97 -8.56
CA GLN A 185 -8.72 -8.29 -8.61
C GLN A 185 -9.85 -8.38 -9.66
N SER A 186 -10.47 -7.27 -10.05
CA SER A 186 -11.50 -7.25 -11.07
C SER A 186 -10.98 -7.70 -12.43
N LEU A 187 -9.71 -7.44 -12.70
CA LEU A 187 -9.03 -7.83 -13.93
C LEU A 187 -8.61 -9.32 -13.94
N SER A 188 -8.34 -9.90 -12.76
CA SER A 188 -7.93 -11.30 -12.65
C SER A 188 -9.06 -12.28 -13.00
N LEU A 189 -10.31 -11.89 -12.80
CA LEU A 189 -11.50 -12.71 -13.13
C LEU A 189 -11.72 -12.83 -14.65
N ILE A 190 -11.29 -11.85 -15.43
CA ILE A 190 -11.44 -11.86 -16.90
C ILE A 190 -10.53 -12.93 -17.53
N HIS A 191 -9.32 -13.13 -17.00
CA HIS A 191 -8.38 -14.14 -17.51
C HIS A 191 -8.74 -15.59 -17.16
N ILE A 192 -9.52 -15.82 -16.10
CA ILE A 192 -9.97 -17.16 -15.72
C ILE A 192 -11.13 -17.63 -16.61
N SER A 193 -11.82 -16.72 -17.29
CA SER A 193 -13.02 -17.01 -18.07
C SER A 193 -12.80 -17.18 -19.59
N GLU A 194 -11.58 -16.98 -20.11
CA GLU A 194 -11.29 -17.30 -21.50
C GLU A 194 -10.86 -18.78 -21.61
N PRO A 195 -11.74 -19.66 -22.18
CA PRO A 195 -11.33 -21.03 -22.48
C PRO A 195 -10.33 -21.00 -23.65
N THR A 196 -9.17 -21.61 -23.42
CA THR A 196 -8.19 -21.95 -24.45
C THR A 196 -8.78 -22.80 -25.55
#